data_280fd47fd22a688f4d4e87d18e64ea59
#
_entry.id   280fd47fd22a688f4d4e87d18e64ea59
#
_cell.length_a   1.000
_cell.length_b   1.000
_cell.length_c   1.000
_cell.angle_alpha   90.00
_cell.angle_beta   90.00
_cell.angle_gamma   90.00
#
_symmetry.space_group_name_H-M   'P 1'
#
loop_
_entity.id
_entity.type
_entity.pdbx_description
1 polymer ?
#
loop_
_entity_poly.entity_id
_entity_poly.type
_entity_poly.pdbx_seq_one_letter_code
_entity_poly.pdbx_strand_id
1 'polypeptide(L)'
;MTTFDLAILGAYTKDTIVRPAGVTQVDGGGFNYAALAAKLTGLEILAITRLHPDDRGIAGPLREAGVEVVTLESSCSTHMRLEYPSADPDERILSVTSVVDPFAPSDLDGVEARAVLVTASIRGEAPVALLETVKARGALLAIDVQGFVRIVGPDGGLVYDAAGWDERAAVLSLVDILKTDAVEAEALTGERDIRKAARALASEGPAEIVLTHRDGLLVHAGGRDYEAPFRPDEMRGRSGRGDTCIGSYVSKRLLAPPAEATRWAGAVTTLKLEREGPIRRSAAEVEAYLDRN
;
A
#
# COMPACT_ATOMS: atom_id res chain seq x y z
N MET A 1 3.94 23.38 -14.80
CA MET A 1 3.73 21.96 -14.39
C MET A 1 3.68 21.94 -12.88
N THR A 2 2.71 21.26 -12.30
CA THR A 2 2.63 21.12 -10.83
C THR A 2 3.54 19.97 -10.42
N THR A 3 4.51 20.24 -9.56
CA THR A 3 5.42 19.22 -9.02
C THR A 3 4.84 18.71 -7.71
N PHE A 4 4.67 17.40 -7.60
CA PHE A 4 4.20 16.73 -6.39
C PHE A 4 5.37 16.22 -5.55
N ASP A 5 5.17 16.14 -4.25
CA ASP A 5 6.15 15.48 -3.39
C ASP A 5 6.04 13.95 -3.53
N LEU A 6 4.80 13.44 -3.58
CA LEU A 6 4.53 12.01 -3.71
C LEU A 6 3.34 11.75 -4.64
N ALA A 7 3.56 10.96 -5.69
CA ALA A 7 2.51 10.38 -6.51
C ALA A 7 2.25 8.94 -6.06
N ILE A 8 0.98 8.57 -5.91
CA ILE A 8 0.55 7.25 -5.45
C ILE A 8 -0.32 6.62 -6.53
N LEU A 9 0.15 5.54 -7.14
CA LEU A 9 -0.57 4.77 -8.14
C LEU A 9 -1.16 3.51 -7.52
N GLY A 10 -2.43 3.24 -7.78
CA GLY A 10 -3.04 1.99 -7.38
C GLY A 10 -4.46 1.85 -7.91
N ALA A 11 -4.86 0.61 -8.18
CA ALA A 11 -6.20 0.30 -8.61
C ALA A 11 -7.24 0.63 -7.54
N TYR A 12 -8.38 1.17 -7.96
CA TYR A 12 -9.56 1.20 -7.11
C TYR A 12 -10.09 -0.22 -6.94
N THR A 13 -10.47 -0.59 -5.72
CA THR A 13 -11.13 -1.85 -5.43
C THR A 13 -12.51 -1.59 -4.83
N LYS A 14 -13.49 -2.35 -5.28
CA LYS A 14 -14.83 -2.40 -4.72
C LYS A 14 -14.97 -3.70 -3.95
N ASP A 15 -14.89 -3.61 -2.64
CA ASP A 15 -14.84 -4.77 -1.77
C ASP A 15 -16.24 -5.14 -1.29
N THR A 16 -16.68 -6.36 -1.59
CA THR A 16 -17.90 -6.93 -1.02
C THR A 16 -17.54 -7.77 0.19
N ILE A 17 -17.91 -7.30 1.37
CA ILE A 17 -17.65 -7.98 2.64
C ILE A 17 -18.89 -8.76 3.05
N VAL A 18 -18.74 -10.08 3.14
CA VAL A 18 -19.81 -11.01 3.53
C VAL A 18 -19.52 -11.51 4.93
N ARG A 19 -20.45 -11.28 5.86
CA ARG A 19 -20.41 -11.77 7.23
C ARG A 19 -21.74 -12.47 7.57
N PRO A 20 -21.82 -13.31 8.61
CA PRO A 20 -23.09 -13.88 9.04
C PRO A 20 -24.17 -12.84 9.33
N ALA A 21 -23.77 -11.63 9.73
CA ALA A 21 -24.68 -10.51 10.03
C ALA A 21 -25.20 -9.76 8.79
N GLY A 22 -24.62 -10.00 7.59
CA GLY A 22 -25.04 -9.33 6.36
C GLY A 22 -23.88 -9.06 5.38
N VAL A 23 -24.23 -8.38 4.30
CA VAL A 23 -23.32 -8.01 3.22
C VAL A 23 -23.15 -6.49 3.20
N THR A 24 -21.91 -6.02 3.14
CA THR A 24 -21.56 -4.59 2.98
C THR A 24 -20.64 -4.41 1.79
N GLN A 25 -20.76 -3.28 1.10
CA GLN A 25 -19.80 -2.84 0.10
C GLN A 25 -18.95 -1.71 0.68
N VAL A 26 -17.64 -1.78 0.41
CA VAL A 26 -16.66 -0.80 0.88
C VAL A 26 -15.77 -0.40 -0.29
N ASP A 27 -15.56 0.90 -0.42
CA ASP A 27 -14.58 1.45 -1.34
C ASP A 27 -13.17 1.22 -0.79
N GLY A 28 -12.33 0.54 -1.56
CA GLY A 28 -10.98 0.14 -1.20
C GLY A 28 -9.94 0.65 -2.20
N GLY A 29 -8.83 -0.07 -2.23
CA GLY A 29 -7.67 0.22 -3.04
C GLY A 29 -6.56 0.86 -2.22
N GLY A 30 -5.34 0.33 -2.40
CA GLY A 30 -4.17 0.78 -1.65
C GLY A 30 -3.91 2.27 -1.78
N PHE A 31 -4.15 2.84 -2.98
CA PHE A 31 -3.97 4.27 -3.25
C PHE A 31 -4.78 5.16 -2.29
N ASN A 32 -6.01 4.78 -1.97
CA ASN A 32 -6.91 5.56 -1.12
C ASN A 32 -6.40 5.64 0.32
N TYR A 33 -6.02 4.51 0.89
CA TYR A 33 -5.47 4.44 2.25
C TYR A 33 -4.11 5.14 2.33
N ALA A 34 -3.23 4.91 1.35
CA ALA A 34 -1.90 5.48 1.31
C ALA A 34 -1.93 7.01 1.12
N ALA A 35 -2.79 7.52 0.23
CA ALA A 35 -2.86 8.96 -0.06
C ALA A 35 -3.38 9.77 1.14
N LEU A 36 -4.43 9.29 1.81
CA LEU A 36 -4.96 9.97 3.00
C LEU A 36 -3.96 9.92 4.17
N ALA A 37 -3.23 8.83 4.32
CA ALA A 37 -2.17 8.73 5.32
C ALA A 37 -0.97 9.62 4.99
N ALA A 38 -0.55 9.67 3.73
CA ALA A 38 0.54 10.52 3.27
C ALA A 38 0.21 12.01 3.43
N LYS A 39 -1.03 12.42 3.20
CA LYS A 39 -1.45 13.83 3.31
C LYS A 39 -1.29 14.40 4.72
N LEU A 40 -1.27 13.56 5.75
CA LEU A 40 -1.00 13.99 7.13
C LEU A 40 0.37 14.64 7.33
N THR A 41 1.32 14.41 6.42
CA THR A 41 2.65 15.06 6.48
C THR A 41 2.66 16.50 5.94
N GLY A 42 1.55 16.98 5.38
CA GLY A 42 1.46 18.30 4.76
C GLY A 42 2.03 18.40 3.34
N LEU A 43 2.56 17.32 2.79
CA LEU A 43 3.12 17.25 1.45
C LEU A 43 2.04 17.38 0.35
N GLU A 44 2.48 17.76 -0.85
CA GLU A 44 1.65 17.77 -2.04
C GLU A 44 1.53 16.34 -2.62
N ILE A 45 0.33 15.76 -2.48
CA ILE A 45 0.04 14.38 -2.83
C ILE A 45 -0.83 14.30 -4.09
N LEU A 46 -0.40 13.49 -5.04
CA LEU A 46 -1.18 13.07 -6.20
C LEU A 46 -1.59 11.60 -6.05
N ALA A 47 -2.87 11.31 -6.14
CA ALA A 47 -3.38 9.96 -6.26
C ALA A 47 -3.79 9.67 -7.71
N ILE A 48 -3.26 8.61 -8.30
CA ILE A 48 -3.60 8.14 -9.65
C ILE A 48 -4.25 6.77 -9.49
N THR A 49 -5.51 6.68 -9.90
CA THR A 49 -6.24 5.41 -9.79
C THR A 49 -6.92 5.05 -11.10
N ARG A 50 -7.07 3.75 -11.36
CA ARG A 50 -7.79 3.22 -12.49
C ARG A 50 -9.07 2.57 -12.00
N LEU A 51 -10.21 2.84 -12.70
CA LEU A 51 -11.53 2.41 -12.26
C LEU A 51 -12.55 2.50 -13.41
N HIS A 52 -13.69 1.82 -13.23
CA HIS A 52 -14.85 2.03 -14.10
C HIS A 52 -15.42 3.45 -13.88
N PRO A 53 -15.90 4.15 -14.93
CA PRO A 53 -16.41 5.52 -14.83
C PRO A 53 -17.49 5.73 -13.77
N ASP A 54 -18.33 4.71 -13.50
CA ASP A 54 -19.40 4.80 -12.48
C ASP A 54 -18.86 4.88 -11.05
N ASP A 55 -17.60 4.48 -10.82
CA ASP A 55 -16.97 4.45 -9.50
C ASP A 55 -16.15 5.72 -9.19
N ARG A 56 -16.20 6.75 -10.04
CA ARG A 56 -15.42 8.02 -9.85
C ARG A 56 -15.73 8.76 -8.56
N GLY A 57 -16.80 8.41 -7.87
CA GLY A 57 -17.18 9.01 -6.59
C GLY A 57 -16.11 8.89 -5.50
N ILE A 58 -15.23 7.87 -5.59
CA ILE A 58 -14.11 7.66 -4.65
C ILE A 58 -13.15 8.86 -4.57
N ALA A 59 -13.05 9.65 -5.63
CA ALA A 59 -12.18 10.82 -5.68
C ALA A 59 -12.65 11.98 -4.78
N GLY A 60 -13.94 12.06 -4.44
CA GLY A 60 -14.52 13.12 -3.63
C GLY A 60 -13.83 13.28 -2.27
N PRO A 61 -13.86 12.26 -1.40
CA PRO A 61 -13.23 12.31 -0.08
C PRO A 61 -11.72 12.61 -0.11
N LEU A 62 -11.00 12.14 -1.14
CA LEU A 62 -9.59 12.43 -1.33
C LEU A 62 -9.36 13.92 -1.63
N ARG A 63 -10.14 14.49 -2.55
CA ARG A 63 -10.07 15.92 -2.90
C ARG A 63 -10.44 16.82 -1.72
N GLU A 64 -11.46 16.44 -0.95
CA GLU A 64 -11.84 17.14 0.28
C GLU A 64 -10.71 17.14 1.31
N ALA A 65 -9.89 16.09 1.35
CA ALA A 65 -8.70 16.01 2.20
C ALA A 65 -7.49 16.79 1.61
N GLY A 66 -7.63 17.41 0.44
CA GLY A 66 -6.55 18.16 -0.23
C GLY A 66 -5.55 17.28 -0.98
N VAL A 67 -5.97 16.09 -1.40
CA VAL A 67 -5.21 15.23 -2.33
C VAL A 67 -5.65 15.54 -3.76
N GLU A 68 -4.69 15.78 -4.66
CA GLU A 68 -5.00 15.84 -6.10
C GLU A 68 -5.30 14.44 -6.60
N VAL A 69 -6.33 14.29 -7.47
CA VAL A 69 -6.76 12.95 -7.91
C VAL A 69 -6.95 12.91 -9.42
N VAL A 70 -6.22 12.01 -10.06
CA VAL A 70 -6.39 11.61 -11.46
C VAL A 70 -7.08 10.24 -11.51
N THR A 71 -8.21 10.18 -12.19
CA THR A 71 -8.93 8.92 -12.44
C THR A 71 -8.74 8.50 -13.89
N LEU A 72 -8.19 7.33 -14.10
CA LEU A 72 -8.01 6.69 -15.41
C LEU A 72 -9.17 5.73 -15.66
N GLU A 73 -9.68 5.71 -16.87
CA GLU A 73 -10.78 4.81 -17.22
C GLU A 73 -10.31 3.37 -17.42
N SER A 74 -11.16 2.45 -17.01
CA SER A 74 -11.03 1.01 -17.23
C SER A 74 -12.38 0.44 -17.60
N SER A 75 -12.37 -0.71 -18.28
CA SER A 75 -13.57 -1.45 -18.64
C SER A 75 -14.35 -1.96 -17.42
N CYS A 76 -13.67 -2.13 -16.29
CA CYS A 76 -14.23 -2.50 -15.00
C CYS A 76 -13.36 -1.96 -13.85
N SER A 77 -13.92 -1.90 -12.65
CA SER A 77 -13.15 -1.75 -11.41
C SER A 77 -12.70 -3.12 -10.90
N THR A 78 -11.63 -3.17 -10.11
CA THR A 78 -11.27 -4.41 -9.41
C THR A 78 -12.32 -4.70 -8.33
N HIS A 79 -12.92 -5.88 -8.39
CA HIS A 79 -13.88 -6.35 -7.40
C HIS A 79 -13.30 -7.48 -6.58
N MET A 80 -13.24 -7.28 -5.27
CA MET A 80 -12.85 -8.29 -4.30
C MET A 80 -14.04 -8.68 -3.43
N ARG A 81 -14.16 -9.98 -3.15
CA ARG A 81 -15.16 -10.53 -2.26
C ARG A 81 -14.46 -11.18 -1.08
N LEU A 82 -14.72 -10.65 0.11
CA LEU A 82 -14.17 -11.13 1.38
C LEU A 82 -15.29 -11.81 2.15
N GLU A 83 -15.22 -13.11 2.29
CA GLU A 83 -16.18 -13.89 3.08
C GLU A 83 -15.56 -14.26 4.42
N TYR A 84 -16.27 -13.95 5.49
CA TYR A 84 -15.92 -14.34 6.84
C TYR A 84 -16.92 -15.41 7.29
N PRO A 85 -16.58 -16.72 7.18
CA PRO A 85 -17.49 -17.82 7.48
C PRO A 85 -17.79 -17.92 8.99
N SER A 86 -16.93 -17.36 9.83
CA SER A 86 -17.05 -17.38 11.28
C SER A 86 -16.83 -15.98 11.90
N ALA A 87 -16.86 -15.90 13.21
CA ALA A 87 -16.50 -14.69 13.96
C ALA A 87 -14.98 -14.48 14.04
N ASP A 88 -14.17 -15.45 13.65
CA ASP A 88 -12.72 -15.33 13.61
C ASP A 88 -12.31 -14.43 12.42
N PRO A 89 -11.71 -13.26 12.66
CA PRO A 89 -11.31 -12.35 11.60
C PRO A 89 -10.11 -12.87 10.77
N ASP A 90 -9.45 -13.91 11.23
CA ASP A 90 -8.34 -14.54 10.49
C ASP A 90 -8.83 -15.65 9.55
N GLU A 91 -10.05 -16.17 9.75
CA GLU A 91 -10.75 -17.05 8.81
C GLU A 91 -11.47 -16.23 7.75
N ARG A 92 -10.81 -16.00 6.62
CA ARG A 92 -11.43 -15.30 5.49
C ARG A 92 -11.12 -16.00 4.17
N ILE A 93 -12.13 -16.03 3.29
CA ILE A 93 -11.99 -16.43 1.89
C ILE A 93 -11.98 -15.15 1.07
N LEU A 94 -10.94 -14.98 0.26
CA LEU A 94 -10.80 -13.84 -0.61
C LEU A 94 -10.85 -14.31 -2.06
N SER A 95 -11.80 -13.76 -2.81
CA SER A 95 -11.92 -14.00 -4.25
C SER A 95 -11.98 -12.69 -5.03
N VAL A 96 -11.59 -12.75 -6.30
CA VAL A 96 -11.54 -11.63 -7.24
C VAL A 96 -12.46 -11.95 -8.40
N THR A 97 -13.40 -11.06 -8.70
CA THR A 97 -14.39 -11.25 -9.77
C THR A 97 -14.12 -10.39 -11.00
N SER A 98 -13.36 -9.32 -10.86
CA SER A 98 -12.85 -8.50 -11.97
C SER A 98 -11.57 -7.79 -11.56
N VAL A 99 -10.74 -7.43 -12.53
CA VAL A 99 -9.48 -6.70 -12.35
C VAL A 99 -9.46 -5.56 -13.35
N VAL A 100 -9.03 -4.38 -12.92
CA VAL A 100 -8.84 -3.21 -13.80
C VAL A 100 -7.82 -3.50 -14.89
N ASP A 101 -7.88 -2.72 -15.97
CA ASP A 101 -6.84 -2.72 -16.99
C ASP A 101 -5.48 -2.31 -16.38
N PRO A 102 -4.35 -2.86 -16.85
CA PRO A 102 -3.02 -2.51 -16.34
C PRO A 102 -2.71 -1.02 -16.48
N PHE A 103 -1.92 -0.49 -15.55
CA PHE A 103 -1.30 0.82 -15.72
C PHE A 103 -0.27 0.78 -16.85
N ALA A 104 -0.07 1.93 -17.50
CA ALA A 104 0.90 2.10 -18.57
C ALA A 104 1.87 3.24 -18.25
N PRO A 105 3.08 3.26 -18.87
CA PRO A 105 4.01 4.38 -18.76
C PRO A 105 3.40 5.75 -19.06
N SER A 106 2.47 5.81 -20.03
CA SER A 106 1.75 7.03 -20.41
C SER A 106 0.82 7.57 -19.34
N ASP A 107 0.42 6.76 -18.36
CA ASP A 107 -0.41 7.22 -17.23
C ASP A 107 0.34 8.21 -16.32
N LEU A 108 1.67 8.27 -16.48
CA LEU A 108 2.54 9.23 -15.80
C LEU A 108 2.87 10.47 -16.65
N ASP A 109 2.32 10.60 -17.87
CA ASP A 109 2.63 11.74 -18.72
C ASP A 109 2.17 13.05 -18.08
N GLY A 110 3.10 14.03 -18.05
CA GLY A 110 2.88 15.30 -17.36
C GLY A 110 2.93 15.25 -15.84
N VAL A 111 3.19 14.10 -15.24
CA VAL A 111 3.37 13.94 -13.78
C VAL A 111 4.84 14.13 -13.43
N GLU A 112 5.13 15.11 -12.58
CA GLU A 112 6.42 15.30 -11.93
C GLU A 112 6.27 15.06 -10.44
N ALA A 113 7.05 14.15 -9.87
CA ALA A 113 7.02 13.83 -8.44
C ALA A 113 8.41 13.47 -7.92
N ARG A 114 8.70 13.83 -6.66
CA ARG A 114 9.96 13.44 -5.99
C ARG A 114 10.00 11.94 -5.70
N ALA A 115 8.84 11.37 -5.41
CA ALA A 115 8.66 9.95 -5.17
C ALA A 115 7.39 9.43 -5.84
N VAL A 116 7.39 8.16 -6.21
CA VAL A 116 6.22 7.43 -6.70
C VAL A 116 6.05 6.17 -5.84
N LEU A 117 4.85 5.99 -5.28
CA LEU A 117 4.45 4.79 -4.56
C LEU A 117 3.45 4.01 -5.41
N VAL A 118 3.76 2.75 -5.72
CA VAL A 118 2.86 1.85 -6.45
C VAL A 118 2.23 0.87 -5.46
N THR A 119 0.90 0.97 -5.31
CA THR A 119 0.07 0.14 -4.43
C THR A 119 -0.81 -0.81 -5.25
N ALA A 120 -0.23 -1.52 -6.20
CA ALA A 120 -0.93 -2.53 -6.97
C ALA A 120 -1.46 -3.65 -6.06
N SER A 121 -2.61 -4.21 -6.41
CA SER A 121 -3.29 -5.24 -5.60
C SER A 121 -3.06 -6.65 -6.14
N ILE A 122 -2.86 -6.77 -7.46
CA ILE A 122 -2.76 -8.03 -8.19
C ILE A 122 -1.64 -7.91 -9.23
N ARG A 123 -0.89 -9.01 -9.44
CA ARG A 123 0.18 -9.09 -10.45
C ARG A 123 -0.37 -8.75 -11.83
N GLY A 124 0.37 -7.90 -12.54
CA GLY A 124 0.03 -7.41 -13.87
C GLY A 124 -0.61 -6.02 -13.87
N GLU A 125 -1.13 -5.52 -12.76
CA GLU A 125 -1.64 -4.14 -12.69
C GLU A 125 -0.53 -3.10 -12.94
N ALA A 126 0.69 -3.34 -12.44
CA ALA A 126 1.84 -2.45 -12.60
C ALA A 126 2.99 -3.18 -13.34
N PRO A 127 3.11 -3.05 -14.67
CA PRO A 127 4.17 -3.70 -15.44
C PRO A 127 5.54 -3.06 -15.18
N VAL A 128 6.61 -3.82 -15.40
CA VAL A 128 8.01 -3.36 -15.23
C VAL A 128 8.29 -2.05 -15.96
N ALA A 129 7.78 -1.91 -17.19
CA ALA A 129 7.95 -0.69 -17.99
C ALA A 129 7.44 0.60 -17.32
N LEU A 130 6.39 0.49 -16.49
CA LEU A 130 5.92 1.60 -15.66
C LEU A 130 6.97 1.97 -14.60
N LEU A 131 7.56 0.99 -13.93
CA LEU A 131 8.57 1.19 -12.89
C LEU A 131 9.87 1.76 -13.49
N GLU A 132 10.29 1.24 -14.64
CA GLU A 132 11.42 1.78 -15.41
C GLU A 132 11.21 3.26 -15.77
N THR A 133 9.97 3.63 -16.15
CA THR A 133 9.62 5.02 -16.45
C THR A 133 9.77 5.91 -15.22
N VAL A 134 9.36 5.46 -14.04
CA VAL A 134 9.55 6.19 -12.78
C VAL A 134 11.04 6.42 -12.51
N LYS A 135 11.86 5.38 -12.64
CA LYS A 135 13.30 5.47 -12.40
C LYS A 135 14.02 6.34 -13.43
N ALA A 136 13.61 6.28 -14.70
CA ALA A 136 14.17 7.13 -15.77
C ALA A 136 13.91 8.63 -15.51
N ARG A 137 12.86 8.98 -14.78
CA ARG A 137 12.54 10.35 -14.36
C ARG A 137 13.29 10.78 -13.10
N GLY A 138 14.09 9.89 -12.48
CA GLY A 138 14.88 10.19 -11.28
C GLY A 138 14.09 10.25 -9.99
N ALA A 139 12.83 9.80 -9.98
CA ALA A 139 12.00 9.74 -8.78
C ALA A 139 12.40 8.54 -7.90
N LEU A 140 12.22 8.69 -6.59
CA LEU A 140 12.27 7.57 -5.65
C LEU A 140 11.10 6.63 -5.94
N LEU A 141 11.37 5.33 -6.09
CA LEU A 141 10.35 4.32 -6.35
C LEU A 141 10.09 3.48 -5.11
N ALA A 142 8.86 3.54 -4.60
CA ALA A 142 8.35 2.67 -3.56
C ALA A 142 7.26 1.74 -4.12
N ILE A 143 7.25 0.47 -3.72
CA ILE A 143 6.19 -0.47 -4.10
C ILE A 143 5.67 -1.26 -2.90
N ASP A 144 4.39 -1.67 -2.97
CA ASP A 144 3.87 -2.78 -2.17
C ASP A 144 4.04 -4.08 -2.95
N VAL A 145 4.80 -5.04 -2.40
CA VAL A 145 5.07 -6.32 -3.07
C VAL A 145 3.81 -7.14 -3.33
N GLN A 146 2.77 -6.89 -2.57
CA GLN A 146 1.44 -7.50 -2.72
C GLN A 146 1.00 -7.56 -4.18
N GLY A 147 1.14 -6.45 -4.91
CA GLY A 147 0.77 -6.33 -6.33
C GLY A 147 1.64 -7.10 -7.31
N PHE A 148 2.67 -7.80 -6.82
CA PHE A 148 3.60 -8.59 -7.63
C PHE A 148 3.56 -10.08 -7.28
N VAL A 149 3.15 -10.42 -6.06
CA VAL A 149 3.08 -11.81 -5.59
C VAL A 149 1.67 -12.37 -5.56
N ARG A 150 0.62 -11.55 -5.65
CA ARG A 150 -0.76 -12.01 -5.68
C ARG A 150 -1.25 -12.22 -7.10
N ILE A 151 -1.81 -13.40 -7.35
CA ILE A 151 -2.47 -13.75 -8.61
C ILE A 151 -3.90 -14.21 -8.35
N VAL A 152 -4.73 -14.14 -9.38
CA VAL A 152 -6.07 -14.73 -9.37
C VAL A 152 -5.95 -16.17 -9.83
N GLY A 153 -6.29 -17.12 -8.95
CA GLY A 153 -6.31 -18.54 -9.26
C GLY A 153 -7.44 -18.94 -10.21
N PRO A 154 -7.45 -20.18 -10.71
CA PRO A 154 -8.46 -20.65 -11.65
C PRO A 154 -9.90 -20.63 -11.10
N ASP A 155 -10.06 -20.70 -9.80
CA ASP A 155 -11.32 -20.64 -9.06
C ASP A 155 -11.74 -19.21 -8.68
N GLY A 156 -10.95 -18.21 -9.09
CA GLY A 156 -11.14 -16.81 -8.70
C GLY A 156 -10.58 -16.47 -7.31
N GLY A 157 -10.05 -17.44 -6.58
CA GLY A 157 -9.41 -17.22 -5.29
C GLY A 157 -8.09 -16.45 -5.44
N LEU A 158 -7.75 -15.66 -4.42
CA LEU A 158 -6.47 -14.96 -4.39
C LEU A 158 -5.37 -15.89 -3.87
N VAL A 159 -4.32 -16.04 -4.66
CA VAL A 159 -3.19 -16.93 -4.36
C VAL A 159 -1.90 -16.11 -4.29
N TYR A 160 -1.02 -16.46 -3.32
CA TYR A 160 0.35 -15.95 -3.29
C TYR A 160 1.25 -16.84 -4.13
N ASP A 161 1.82 -16.28 -5.19
CA ASP A 161 2.72 -16.97 -6.11
C ASP A 161 4.07 -16.24 -6.21
N ALA A 162 4.87 -16.38 -5.16
CA ALA A 162 6.21 -15.79 -5.12
C ALA A 162 7.18 -16.50 -6.10
N ALA A 163 7.01 -17.80 -6.31
CA ALA A 163 7.86 -18.61 -7.18
C ALA A 163 7.65 -18.32 -8.67
N GLY A 164 6.41 -18.01 -9.09
CA GLY A 164 6.09 -17.66 -10.48
C GLY A 164 6.25 -16.17 -10.80
N TRP A 165 6.94 -15.42 -9.96
CA TRP A 165 7.26 -14.02 -10.25
C TRP A 165 8.58 -13.91 -11.04
N ASP A 166 8.49 -14.14 -12.35
CA ASP A 166 9.66 -14.16 -13.24
C ASP A 166 10.41 -12.82 -13.31
N GLU A 167 9.68 -11.70 -13.16
CA GLU A 167 10.24 -10.35 -13.22
C GLU A 167 10.85 -9.87 -11.89
N ARG A 168 10.90 -10.71 -10.85
CA ARG A 168 11.32 -10.35 -9.49
C ARG A 168 12.64 -9.58 -9.46
N ALA A 169 13.68 -10.13 -10.09
CA ALA A 169 15.00 -9.50 -10.06
C ALA A 169 15.02 -8.14 -10.78
N ALA A 170 14.29 -8.02 -11.90
CA ALA A 170 14.15 -6.77 -12.62
C ALA A 170 13.44 -5.72 -11.78
N VAL A 171 12.30 -6.07 -11.19
CA VAL A 171 11.53 -5.16 -10.32
C VAL A 171 12.34 -4.74 -9.10
N LEU A 172 12.90 -5.69 -8.34
CA LEU A 172 13.61 -5.37 -7.11
C LEU A 172 14.86 -4.51 -7.34
N SER A 173 15.53 -4.64 -8.49
CA SER A 173 16.65 -3.78 -8.84
C SER A 173 16.28 -2.31 -9.09
N LEU A 174 15.02 -2.02 -9.41
CA LEU A 174 14.51 -0.67 -9.64
C LEU A 174 14.01 0.01 -8.35
N VAL A 175 13.63 -0.79 -7.36
CA VAL A 175 12.90 -0.32 -6.17
C VAL A 175 13.85 0.25 -5.11
N ASP A 176 13.53 1.44 -4.62
CA ASP A 176 14.25 2.05 -3.50
C ASP A 176 13.65 1.61 -2.15
N ILE A 177 12.31 1.58 -2.05
CA ILE A 177 11.58 1.18 -0.83
C ILE A 177 10.59 0.06 -1.17
N LEU A 178 10.80 -1.11 -0.58
CA LEU A 178 9.90 -2.26 -0.71
C LEU A 178 9.04 -2.41 0.54
N LYS A 179 7.72 -2.38 0.39
CA LYS A 179 6.81 -2.81 1.45
C LYS A 179 6.45 -4.28 1.26
N THR A 180 6.39 -4.99 2.36
CA THR A 180 5.92 -6.38 2.44
C THR A 180 5.21 -6.61 3.78
N ASP A 181 4.46 -7.70 3.90
CA ASP A 181 4.06 -8.21 5.21
C ASP A 181 4.86 -9.48 5.57
N ALA A 182 4.68 -9.97 6.80
CA ALA A 182 5.45 -11.12 7.28
C ALA A 182 5.18 -12.40 6.47
N VAL A 183 3.95 -12.59 5.97
CA VAL A 183 3.58 -13.77 5.15
C VAL A 183 4.18 -13.67 3.75
N GLU A 184 4.10 -12.49 3.14
CA GLU A 184 4.70 -12.20 1.84
C GLU A 184 6.23 -12.34 1.90
N ALA A 185 6.85 -11.82 2.97
CA ALA A 185 8.30 -11.90 3.18
C ALA A 185 8.76 -13.36 3.36
N GLU A 186 8.03 -14.18 4.14
CA GLU A 186 8.30 -15.61 4.27
C GLU A 186 8.16 -16.32 2.92
N ALA A 187 7.11 -16.04 2.16
CA ALA A 187 6.90 -16.63 0.83
C ALA A 187 8.02 -16.27 -0.17
N LEU A 188 8.56 -15.06 -0.08
CA LEU A 188 9.63 -14.58 -0.96
C LEU A 188 11.02 -15.11 -0.57
N THR A 189 11.30 -15.27 0.73
CA THR A 189 12.66 -15.53 1.23
C THR A 189 12.83 -16.91 1.85
N GLY A 190 11.74 -17.58 2.24
CA GLY A 190 11.77 -18.78 3.07
C GLY A 190 12.09 -18.52 4.55
N GLU A 191 12.31 -17.28 4.94
CA GLU A 191 12.70 -16.88 6.29
C GLU A 191 11.48 -16.48 7.12
N ARG A 192 11.27 -17.15 8.28
CA ARG A 192 10.22 -16.78 9.24
C ARG A 192 10.61 -15.66 10.18
N ASP A 193 11.91 -15.48 10.40
CA ASP A 193 12.45 -14.36 11.16
C ASP A 193 12.35 -13.09 10.30
N ILE A 194 11.49 -12.17 10.69
CA ILE A 194 11.20 -10.95 9.93
C ILE A 194 12.45 -10.07 9.71
N ARG A 195 13.43 -10.10 10.60
CA ARG A 195 14.69 -9.35 10.45
C ARG A 195 15.59 -10.01 9.40
N LYS A 196 15.64 -11.34 9.39
CA LYS A 196 16.38 -12.09 8.36
C LYS A 196 15.72 -11.94 7.00
N ALA A 197 14.38 -12.04 6.94
CA ALA A 197 13.60 -11.82 5.73
C ALA A 197 13.83 -10.42 5.15
N ALA A 198 13.78 -9.38 5.98
CA ALA A 198 14.03 -8.00 5.56
C ALA A 198 15.46 -7.82 4.99
N ARG A 199 16.48 -8.41 5.63
CA ARG A 199 17.87 -8.36 5.12
C ARG A 199 18.04 -9.13 3.82
N ALA A 200 17.38 -10.28 3.69
CA ALA A 200 17.40 -11.06 2.45
C ALA A 200 16.81 -10.24 1.29
N LEU A 201 15.64 -9.63 1.49
CA LEU A 201 15.01 -8.77 0.49
C LEU A 201 15.87 -7.54 0.16
N ALA A 202 16.48 -6.89 1.14
CA ALA A 202 17.39 -5.76 0.91
C ALA A 202 18.61 -6.16 0.07
N SER A 203 19.10 -7.40 0.19
CA SER A 203 20.23 -7.88 -0.61
C SER A 203 19.88 -8.10 -2.09
N GLU A 204 18.61 -8.06 -2.46
CA GLU A 204 18.12 -8.22 -3.83
C GLU A 204 17.96 -6.88 -4.58
N GLY A 205 18.14 -5.73 -3.90
CA GLY A 205 18.10 -4.43 -4.57
C GLY A 205 17.56 -3.27 -3.73
N PRO A 206 16.38 -3.40 -3.09
CA PRO A 206 15.79 -2.28 -2.37
C PRO A 206 16.66 -1.76 -1.23
N ALA A 207 16.82 -0.45 -1.15
CA ALA A 207 17.61 0.20 -0.10
C ALA A 207 16.93 0.16 1.28
N GLU A 208 15.60 0.14 1.28
CA GLU A 208 14.77 0.10 2.48
C GLU A 208 13.65 -0.95 2.36
N ILE A 209 13.46 -1.75 3.41
CA ILE A 209 12.38 -2.73 3.50
C ILE A 209 11.44 -2.29 4.62
N VAL A 210 10.17 -2.09 4.30
CA VAL A 210 9.09 -1.79 5.27
C VAL A 210 8.25 -3.05 5.45
N LEU A 211 8.48 -3.77 6.53
CA LEU A 211 7.83 -5.05 6.81
C LEU A 211 6.78 -4.89 7.91
N THR A 212 5.50 -5.07 7.56
CA THR A 212 4.41 -5.06 8.54
C THR A 212 4.17 -6.46 9.09
N HIS A 213 3.89 -6.55 10.38
CA HIS A 213 3.51 -7.80 11.04
C HIS A 213 2.32 -7.58 11.98
N ARG A 214 1.91 -8.61 12.72
CA ARG A 214 0.73 -8.55 13.59
C ARG A 214 0.79 -7.39 14.58
N ASP A 215 1.95 -7.18 15.21
CA ASP A 215 2.10 -6.31 16.37
C ASP A 215 2.81 -4.98 16.04
N GLY A 216 3.18 -4.74 14.76
CA GLY A 216 3.90 -3.53 14.39
C GLY A 216 4.47 -3.54 13.00
N LEU A 217 5.48 -2.70 12.81
CA LEU A 217 6.32 -2.68 11.63
C LEU A 217 7.79 -2.74 12.00
N LEU A 218 8.55 -3.38 11.14
CA LEU A 218 10.01 -3.39 11.08
C LEU A 218 10.44 -2.64 9.82
N VAL A 219 11.38 -1.73 9.94
CA VAL A 219 12.05 -1.11 8.80
C VAL A 219 13.52 -1.47 8.81
N HIS A 220 14.01 -2.09 7.74
CA HIS A 220 15.44 -2.30 7.51
C HIS A 220 15.94 -1.23 6.54
N ALA A 221 16.88 -0.40 6.95
CA ALA A 221 17.45 0.69 6.14
C ALA A 221 18.89 0.99 6.55
N GLY A 222 19.80 1.11 5.58
CA GLY A 222 21.20 1.42 5.84
C GLY A 222 21.91 0.42 6.77
N GLY A 223 21.54 -0.86 6.69
CA GLY A 223 22.07 -1.94 7.53
C GLY A 223 21.57 -1.93 8.97
N ARG A 224 20.54 -1.15 9.31
CA ARG A 224 19.95 -1.04 10.65
C ARG A 224 18.47 -1.39 10.61
N ASP A 225 17.99 -1.93 11.72
CA ASP A 225 16.59 -2.27 11.94
C ASP A 225 15.96 -1.21 12.87
N TYR A 226 14.79 -0.69 12.47
CA TYR A 226 13.96 0.23 13.24
C TYR A 226 12.59 -0.41 13.43
N GLU A 227 11.99 -0.26 14.59
CA GLU A 227 10.69 -0.87 14.90
C GLU A 227 9.73 0.15 15.51
N ALA A 228 8.45 -0.02 15.20
CA ALA A 228 7.37 0.68 15.86
C ALA A 228 6.20 -0.28 16.10
N PRO A 229 5.69 -0.40 17.33
CA PRO A 229 4.56 -1.25 17.61
C PRO A 229 3.25 -0.64 17.12
N PHE A 230 2.27 -1.49 16.82
CA PHE A 230 0.87 -1.09 16.68
C PHE A 230 0.16 -1.30 18.03
N ARG A 231 -0.33 -0.21 18.61
CA ARG A 231 -0.99 -0.20 19.93
C ARG A 231 -2.33 0.53 19.87
N PRO A 232 -3.30 0.04 19.05
CA PRO A 232 -4.63 0.63 19.04
C PRO A 232 -5.34 0.35 20.37
N ASP A 233 -6.10 1.31 20.87
CA ASP A 233 -6.96 1.11 22.06
C ASP A 233 -7.98 0.00 21.82
N GLU A 234 -8.51 -0.05 20.59
CA GLU A 234 -9.41 -1.12 20.14
C GLU A 234 -9.17 -1.37 18.64
N MET A 235 -8.97 -2.62 18.23
CA MET A 235 -8.80 -2.98 16.83
C MET A 235 -10.15 -3.14 16.13
N ARG A 236 -10.55 -2.15 15.32
CA ARG A 236 -11.82 -2.16 14.57
C ARG A 236 -11.63 -2.25 13.05
N GLY A 237 -10.52 -1.79 12.50
CA GLY A 237 -10.32 -1.68 11.05
C GLY A 237 -8.99 -2.25 10.57
N ARG A 238 -8.93 -3.53 10.17
CA ARG A 238 -7.69 -4.18 9.67
C ARG A 238 -7.38 -3.88 8.19
N SER A 239 -8.41 -3.67 7.36
CA SER A 239 -8.24 -3.39 5.93
C SER A 239 -7.46 -2.09 5.71
N GLY A 240 -6.53 -2.08 4.76
CA GLY A 240 -5.69 -0.92 4.46
C GLY A 240 -4.58 -0.64 5.49
N ARG A 241 -4.28 -1.58 6.41
CA ARG A 241 -3.17 -1.44 7.37
C ARG A 241 -1.83 -1.26 6.67
N GLY A 242 -1.52 -2.14 5.71
CA GLY A 242 -0.27 -2.09 4.94
C GLY A 242 -0.16 -0.82 4.12
N ASP A 243 -1.23 -0.46 3.43
CA ASP A 243 -1.28 0.74 2.58
C ASP A 243 -1.12 2.04 3.38
N THR A 244 -1.80 2.13 4.53
CA THR A 244 -1.63 3.25 5.47
C THR A 244 -0.20 3.32 5.96
N CYS A 245 0.40 2.19 6.32
CA CYS A 245 1.77 2.12 6.81
C CYS A 245 2.76 2.62 5.76
N ILE A 246 2.69 2.10 4.52
CA ILE A 246 3.65 2.50 3.48
C ILE A 246 3.44 3.95 3.02
N GLY A 247 2.19 4.40 2.87
CA GLY A 247 1.90 5.79 2.53
C GLY A 247 2.45 6.77 3.58
N SER A 248 2.26 6.45 4.87
CA SER A 248 2.81 7.23 5.98
C SER A 248 4.33 7.19 6.02
N TYR A 249 4.92 6.02 5.78
CA TYR A 249 6.37 5.86 5.80
C TYR A 249 7.03 6.66 4.68
N VAL A 250 6.62 6.43 3.43
CA VAL A 250 7.22 7.10 2.27
C VAL A 250 7.09 8.61 2.35
N SER A 251 5.90 9.13 2.69
CA SER A 251 5.71 10.58 2.82
C SER A 251 6.58 11.19 3.92
N LYS A 252 6.65 10.57 5.11
CA LYS A 252 7.50 11.05 6.19
C LYS A 252 8.98 10.88 5.87
N ARG A 253 9.36 9.85 5.13
CA ARG A 253 10.73 9.56 4.72
C ARG A 253 11.30 10.62 3.77
N LEU A 254 10.46 11.32 3.03
CA LEU A 254 10.84 12.50 2.23
C LEU A 254 11.25 13.71 3.08
N LEU A 255 10.90 13.71 4.36
CA LEU A 255 11.11 14.82 5.30
C LEU A 255 12.08 14.46 6.44
N ALA A 256 12.26 13.17 6.73
CA ALA A 256 12.93 12.71 7.95
C ALA A 256 13.73 11.41 7.72
N PRO A 257 14.68 11.08 8.61
CA PRO A 257 15.43 9.83 8.54
C PRO A 257 14.54 8.61 8.85
N PRO A 258 14.99 7.37 8.49
CA PRO A 258 14.21 6.15 8.66
C PRO A 258 13.65 5.95 10.08
N ALA A 259 14.39 6.28 11.12
CA ALA A 259 13.94 6.14 12.51
C ALA A 259 12.67 6.95 12.80
N GLU A 260 12.61 8.21 12.38
CA GLU A 260 11.47 9.08 12.59
C GLU A 260 10.29 8.68 11.68
N ALA A 261 10.59 8.31 10.43
CA ALA A 261 9.57 7.83 9.49
C ALA A 261 8.91 6.53 10.00
N THR A 262 9.69 5.63 10.61
CA THR A 262 9.17 4.40 11.23
C THR A 262 8.23 4.70 12.40
N ARG A 263 8.63 5.59 13.32
CA ARG A 263 7.78 5.99 14.45
C ARG A 263 6.49 6.65 13.97
N TRP A 264 6.58 7.55 13.02
CA TRP A 264 5.41 8.20 12.40
C TRP A 264 4.46 7.18 11.77
N ALA A 265 4.97 6.28 10.93
CA ALA A 265 4.16 5.25 10.27
C ALA A 265 3.49 4.31 11.29
N GLY A 266 4.17 3.96 12.37
CA GLY A 266 3.62 3.19 13.48
C GLY A 266 2.45 3.89 14.17
N ALA A 267 2.60 5.18 14.45
CA ALA A 267 1.56 6.00 15.09
C ALA A 267 0.33 6.17 14.18
N VAL A 268 0.54 6.56 12.91
CA VAL A 268 -0.57 6.71 11.95
C VAL A 268 -1.32 5.40 11.75
N THR A 269 -0.59 4.29 11.61
CA THR A 269 -1.20 2.97 11.45
C THR A 269 -1.96 2.54 12.70
N THR A 270 -1.42 2.78 13.88
CA THR A 270 -2.12 2.53 15.16
C THR A 270 -3.47 3.24 15.20
N LEU A 271 -3.48 4.55 14.97
CA LEU A 271 -4.70 5.37 15.00
C LEU A 271 -5.70 4.98 13.90
N LYS A 272 -5.20 4.53 12.75
CA LYS A 272 -6.05 3.98 11.67
C LYS A 272 -6.75 2.69 12.09
N LEU A 273 -6.06 1.80 12.80
CA LEU A 273 -6.62 0.51 13.23
C LEU A 273 -7.80 0.64 14.20
N GLU A 274 -7.97 1.78 14.84
CA GLU A 274 -9.11 2.07 15.75
C GLU A 274 -10.43 2.30 15.02
N ARG A 275 -10.42 2.41 13.67
CA ARG A 275 -11.62 2.64 12.85
C ARG A 275 -11.57 1.87 11.54
N GLU A 276 -12.74 1.52 11.02
CA GLU A 276 -12.86 1.02 9.65
C GLU A 276 -12.63 2.15 8.63
N GLY A 277 -12.15 1.77 7.44
CA GLY A 277 -11.83 2.70 6.35
C GLY A 277 -10.48 3.40 6.53
N PRO A 278 -10.17 4.37 5.67
CA PRO A 278 -8.94 5.17 5.74
C PRO A 278 -8.84 5.99 7.02
N ILE A 279 -7.63 6.47 7.33
CA ILE A 279 -7.39 7.33 8.49
C ILE A 279 -8.20 8.63 8.40
N ARG A 280 -8.79 9.03 9.55
CA ARG A 280 -9.55 10.27 9.69
C ARG A 280 -9.04 11.15 10.84
N ARG A 281 -7.83 10.85 11.32
CA ARG A 281 -7.15 11.66 12.34
C ARG A 281 -6.37 12.79 11.69
N SER A 282 -6.20 13.88 12.41
CA SER A 282 -5.34 15.00 12.00
C SER A 282 -3.86 14.71 12.31
N ALA A 283 -2.95 15.45 11.68
CA ALA A 283 -1.53 15.41 12.01
C ALA A 283 -1.26 15.73 13.49
N ALA A 284 -1.97 16.70 14.05
CA ALA A 284 -1.84 17.07 15.47
C ALA A 284 -2.21 15.91 16.42
N GLU A 285 -3.22 15.10 16.07
CA GLU A 285 -3.58 13.91 16.85
C GLU A 285 -2.48 12.83 16.78
N VAL A 286 -1.82 12.68 15.61
CA VAL A 286 -0.68 11.77 15.46
C VAL A 286 0.51 12.25 16.28
N GLU A 287 0.85 13.54 16.25
CA GLU A 287 1.90 14.12 17.06
C GLU A 287 1.61 13.96 18.55
N ALA A 288 0.39 14.27 19.00
CA ALA A 288 -0.02 14.06 20.37
C ALA A 288 0.03 12.59 20.82
N TYR A 289 -0.17 11.64 19.90
CA TYR A 289 0.04 10.22 20.18
C TYR A 289 1.53 9.91 20.37
N LEU A 290 2.39 10.43 19.48
CA LEU A 290 3.85 10.24 19.55
C LEU A 290 4.48 10.82 20.80
N ASP A 291 3.97 11.96 21.30
CA ASP A 291 4.47 12.60 22.52
C ASP A 291 4.13 11.80 23.79
N ARG A 292 3.11 10.94 23.74
CA ARG A 292 2.69 10.12 24.89
C ARG A 292 3.29 8.71 24.91
N ASN A 293 3.86 8.26 23.78
CA ASN A 293 4.36 6.88 23.57
C ASN A 293 5.79 6.85 23.01
#